data_4289ee3b211d4c1b49da2bf2ce9499e6
#
_entry.id   4289ee3b211d4c1b49da2bf2ce9499e6
#
_cell.length_a   1.000
_cell.length_b   1.000
_cell.length_c   1.000
_cell.angle_alpha   90.00
_cell.angle_beta   90.00
_cell.angle_gamma   90.00
#
_symmetry.space_group_name_H-M   'P 1'
#
loop_
_entity.id
_entity.type
_entity.pdbx_description
1 polymer ?
#
loop_
_entity_poly.entity_id
_entity_poly.type
_entity_poly.pdbx_seq_one_letter_code
_entity_poly.pdbx_strand_id
1 'polypeptide(L)'
;MVHPLHVAVAEELQHRLAGRGELIKDPACGGTQYLPLFVGDIKRRDTRMCDVDLLIVLGGRVMVIVEIEESGFLPTKICGKFLQSAIATHFIHDSRPESALPYGKCVLFVQVLDGSKCLKPGTQKDKQGRLIEEKIRSILPLKGSSITDYRMFFVQGVDDLAGLESVGAAVSYALA
;
A
#
# COMPACT_ATOMS: atom_id res chain seq x y z
N MET A 1 -19.20 -2.19 -5.47
CA MET A 1 -18.54 -2.75 -6.68
C MET A 1 -17.50 -3.73 -6.18
N VAL A 2 -17.45 -4.93 -6.73
CA VAL A 2 -16.43 -5.92 -6.33
C VAL A 2 -15.10 -5.53 -6.99
N HIS A 3 -14.02 -5.52 -6.22
CA HIS A 3 -12.66 -5.24 -6.66
C HIS A 3 -11.82 -6.52 -6.55
N PRO A 4 -11.82 -7.40 -7.59
CA PRO A 4 -11.26 -8.74 -7.48
C PRO A 4 -9.78 -8.78 -7.12
N LEU A 5 -8.96 -7.89 -7.69
CA LEU A 5 -7.54 -7.84 -7.39
C LEU A 5 -7.29 -7.38 -5.94
N HIS A 6 -8.09 -6.44 -5.42
CA HIS A 6 -8.01 -6.00 -4.02
C HIS A 6 -8.24 -7.17 -3.06
N VAL A 7 -9.25 -7.98 -3.33
CA VAL A 7 -9.55 -9.16 -2.51
C VAL A 7 -8.42 -10.19 -2.61
N ALA A 8 -7.94 -10.51 -3.82
CA ALA A 8 -6.88 -11.50 -4.02
C ALA A 8 -5.57 -11.09 -3.32
N VAL A 9 -5.16 -9.82 -3.41
CA VAL A 9 -3.99 -9.31 -2.69
C VAL A 9 -4.19 -9.40 -1.18
N ALA A 10 -5.37 -9.02 -0.68
CA ALA A 10 -5.66 -9.09 0.75
C ALA A 10 -5.64 -10.52 1.28
N GLU A 11 -6.16 -11.51 0.52
CA GLU A 11 -6.14 -12.92 0.88
C GLU A 11 -4.72 -13.49 0.89
N GLU A 12 -3.90 -13.17 -0.12
CA GLU A 12 -2.49 -13.59 -0.15
C GLU A 12 -1.72 -13.03 1.05
N LEU A 13 -1.88 -11.74 1.38
CA LEU A 13 -1.23 -11.13 2.53
C LEU A 13 -1.73 -11.73 3.85
N GLN A 14 -3.03 -12.00 3.98
CA GLN A 14 -3.59 -12.65 5.16
C GLN A 14 -3.00 -14.05 5.38
N HIS A 15 -2.85 -14.82 4.29
CA HIS A 15 -2.21 -16.14 4.32
C HIS A 15 -0.73 -16.05 4.73
N ARG A 16 0.02 -15.11 4.12
CA ARG A 16 1.46 -14.93 4.39
C ARG A 16 1.77 -14.44 5.80
N LEU A 17 0.94 -13.60 6.34
CA LEU A 17 1.13 -13.09 7.70
C LEU A 17 1.00 -14.20 8.75
N ALA A 18 0.10 -15.16 8.56
CA ALA A 18 -0.08 -16.32 9.46
C ALA A 18 -0.06 -15.94 10.96
N GLY A 19 -0.67 -14.83 11.34
CA GLY A 19 -0.74 -14.32 12.70
C GLY A 19 0.48 -13.49 13.18
N ARG A 20 1.47 -13.23 12.31
CA ARG A 20 2.66 -12.41 12.64
C ARG A 20 2.41 -10.90 12.58
N GLY A 21 1.17 -10.45 12.67
CA GLY A 21 0.76 -9.05 12.62
C GLY A 21 -0.71 -8.93 12.34
N GLU A 22 -1.23 -7.73 12.41
CA GLU A 22 -2.62 -7.40 12.10
C GLU A 22 -2.70 -6.84 10.66
N LEU A 23 -3.49 -7.48 9.80
CA LEU A 23 -3.87 -6.94 8.49
C LEU A 23 -5.16 -6.16 8.63
N ILE A 24 -5.12 -4.86 8.39
CA ILE A 24 -6.29 -3.98 8.36
C ILE A 24 -6.65 -3.72 6.89
N LYS A 25 -7.91 -3.95 6.55
CA LYS A 25 -8.43 -3.93 5.17
C LYS A 25 -9.48 -2.86 5.00
N ASP A 26 -9.44 -2.14 3.89
CA ASP A 26 -10.51 -1.25 3.47
C ASP A 26 -11.71 -2.04 2.88
N PRO A 27 -12.85 -1.40 2.59
CA PRO A 27 -14.00 -2.09 2.03
C PRO A 27 -13.77 -2.74 0.66
N ALA A 28 -12.88 -2.22 -0.18
CA ALA A 28 -12.55 -2.83 -1.47
C ALA A 28 -11.80 -4.16 -1.29
N CYS A 29 -11.02 -4.28 -0.22
CA CYS A 29 -10.28 -5.46 0.20
C CYS A 29 -11.08 -6.40 1.13
N GLY A 30 -12.37 -6.17 1.30
CA GLY A 30 -13.24 -6.96 2.18
C GLY A 30 -13.21 -6.53 3.65
N GLY A 31 -12.73 -5.35 3.97
CA GLY A 31 -12.79 -4.73 5.28
C GLY A 31 -14.11 -4.01 5.55
N THR A 32 -14.21 -3.39 6.71
CA THR A 32 -15.45 -2.73 7.18
C THR A 32 -15.33 -1.20 7.30
N GLN A 33 -14.14 -0.63 7.07
CA GLN A 33 -13.88 0.80 7.22
C GLN A 33 -12.84 1.29 6.23
N TYR A 34 -12.85 2.59 5.93
CA TYR A 34 -11.75 3.24 5.22
C TYR A 34 -10.50 3.33 6.11
N LEU A 35 -9.33 3.42 5.47
CA LEU A 35 -8.06 3.48 6.15
C LEU A 35 -7.39 4.86 5.95
N PRO A 36 -7.87 5.90 6.62
CA PRO A 36 -7.33 7.24 6.48
C PRO A 36 -5.99 7.40 7.18
N LEU A 37 -5.05 8.03 6.49
CA LEU A 37 -3.75 8.40 7.04
C LEU A 37 -3.69 9.88 7.39
N PHE A 38 -3.03 10.19 8.49
CA PHE A 38 -2.99 11.54 9.07
C PHE A 38 -1.56 12.01 9.34
N VAL A 39 -1.37 13.33 9.33
CA VAL A 39 -0.20 13.98 9.94
C VAL A 39 -0.50 14.20 11.42
N GLY A 40 0.24 13.48 12.29
CA GLY A 40 0.01 13.52 13.73
C GLY A 40 -1.06 12.54 14.22
N ASP A 41 -1.26 12.54 15.52
CA ASP A 41 -2.07 11.58 16.29
C ASP A 41 -3.51 12.04 16.54
N ILE A 42 -3.90 13.18 15.95
CA ILE A 42 -5.25 13.76 16.12
C ILE A 42 -6.02 13.63 14.81
N LYS A 43 -7.18 12.97 14.86
CA LYS A 43 -8.10 12.84 13.74
C LYS A 43 -8.80 14.16 13.44
N ARG A 44 -8.35 14.87 12.41
CA ARG A 44 -8.93 16.10 11.91
C ARG A 44 -8.95 16.12 10.40
N ARG A 45 -9.86 16.91 9.82
CA ARG A 45 -10.00 17.01 8.36
C ARG A 45 -8.74 17.63 7.71
N ASP A 46 -8.13 18.59 8.38
CA ASP A 46 -6.95 19.32 7.90
C ASP A 46 -5.64 18.51 8.06
N THR A 47 -5.63 17.45 8.88
CA THR A 47 -4.50 16.53 9.04
C THR A 47 -4.61 15.25 8.23
N ARG A 48 -5.79 14.96 7.62
CA ARG A 48 -6.00 13.79 6.76
C ARG A 48 -5.32 13.97 5.42
N MET A 49 -4.46 13.02 5.04
CA MET A 49 -3.68 13.06 3.79
C MET A 49 -4.33 12.24 2.67
N CYS A 50 -4.63 10.98 2.92
CA CYS A 50 -5.21 10.06 1.95
C CYS A 50 -5.89 8.89 2.65
N ASP A 51 -6.59 8.06 1.86
CA ASP A 51 -7.00 6.71 2.25
C ASP A 51 -6.15 5.70 1.50
N VAL A 52 -5.88 4.56 2.14
CA VAL A 52 -5.12 3.44 1.57
C VAL A 52 -5.93 2.14 1.63
N ASP A 53 -5.54 1.13 0.85
CA ASP A 53 -6.33 -0.09 0.71
C ASP A 53 -6.04 -1.12 1.81
N LEU A 54 -4.75 -1.28 2.19
CA LEU A 54 -4.35 -2.23 3.23
C LEU A 54 -3.24 -1.63 4.10
N LEU A 55 -3.29 -1.97 5.40
CA LEU A 55 -2.22 -1.69 6.35
C LEU A 55 -1.80 -2.98 7.06
N ILE A 56 -0.50 -3.13 7.29
CA ILE A 56 0.00 -4.18 8.17
C ILE A 56 0.60 -3.52 9.40
N VAL A 57 0.08 -3.92 10.56
CA VAL A 57 0.46 -3.41 11.87
C VAL A 57 1.20 -4.48 12.64
N LEU A 58 2.36 -4.13 13.17
CA LEU A 58 3.16 -4.98 14.04
C LEU A 58 3.60 -4.20 15.29
N GLY A 59 3.36 -4.75 16.47
CA GLY A 59 3.71 -4.08 17.72
C GLY A 59 3.07 -2.70 17.89
N GLY A 60 1.83 -2.52 17.42
CA GLY A 60 1.11 -1.25 17.51
C GLY A 60 1.62 -0.14 16.56
N ARG A 61 2.36 -0.51 15.50
CA ARG A 61 2.91 0.42 14.51
C ARG A 61 2.58 -0.04 13.09
N VAL A 62 2.28 0.92 12.22
CA VAL A 62 2.14 0.64 10.78
C VAL A 62 3.52 0.34 10.20
N MET A 63 3.69 -0.86 9.66
CA MET A 63 4.94 -1.33 9.08
C MET A 63 4.88 -1.42 7.55
N VAL A 64 3.69 -1.70 6.99
CA VAL A 64 3.49 -1.77 5.54
C VAL A 64 2.21 -1.05 5.17
N ILE A 65 2.28 -0.30 4.09
CA ILE A 65 1.15 0.36 3.44
C ILE A 65 1.02 -0.25 2.04
N VAL A 66 -0.19 -0.67 1.66
CA VAL A 66 -0.46 -1.20 0.33
C VAL A 66 -1.55 -0.39 -0.36
N GLU A 67 -1.28 0.00 -1.59
CA GLU A 67 -2.20 0.64 -2.52
C GLU A 67 -2.40 -0.26 -3.75
N ILE A 68 -3.64 -0.45 -4.16
CA ILE A 68 -4.01 -1.33 -5.27
C ILE A 68 -4.79 -0.53 -6.31
N GLU A 69 -4.36 -0.59 -7.56
CA GLU A 69 -4.93 0.20 -8.64
C GLU A 69 -5.42 -0.69 -9.77
N GLU A 70 -6.73 -0.84 -9.89
CA GLU A 70 -7.38 -1.60 -10.97
C GLU A 70 -7.84 -0.74 -12.15
N SER A 71 -7.87 0.59 -12.00
CA SER A 71 -8.46 1.47 -13.03
C SER A 71 -7.50 1.89 -14.14
N GLY A 72 -6.22 1.63 -13.97
CA GLY A 72 -5.21 1.90 -14.98
C GLY A 72 -4.00 2.67 -14.46
N PHE A 73 -2.96 2.70 -15.25
CA PHE A 73 -1.68 3.31 -14.93
C PHE A 73 -1.69 4.81 -15.24
N LEU A 74 -1.66 5.64 -14.21
CA LEU A 74 -1.51 7.09 -14.28
C LEU A 74 -0.35 7.53 -13.35
N PRO A 75 0.80 7.97 -13.90
CA PRO A 75 1.96 8.36 -13.10
C PRO A 75 1.66 9.37 -12.00
N THR A 76 0.80 10.36 -12.28
CA THR A 76 0.40 11.37 -11.29
C THR A 76 -0.37 10.77 -10.11
N LYS A 77 -1.23 9.78 -10.36
CA LYS A 77 -1.97 9.06 -9.31
C LYS A 77 -1.01 8.21 -8.48
N ILE A 78 -0.13 7.47 -9.14
CA ILE A 78 0.87 6.61 -8.50
C ILE A 78 1.80 7.42 -7.58
N CYS A 79 2.43 8.46 -8.13
CA CYS A 79 3.32 9.32 -7.35
C CYS A 79 2.56 10.12 -6.27
N GLY A 80 1.33 10.55 -6.56
CA GLY A 80 0.47 11.27 -5.63
C GLY A 80 0.12 10.42 -4.40
N LYS A 81 -0.29 9.17 -4.59
CA LYS A 81 -0.61 8.23 -3.52
C LYS A 81 0.61 7.96 -2.62
N PHE A 82 1.76 7.69 -3.25
CA PHE A 82 3.02 7.53 -2.52
C PHE A 82 3.37 8.77 -1.71
N LEU A 83 3.35 9.96 -2.31
CA LEU A 83 3.74 11.20 -1.62
C LEU A 83 2.80 11.54 -0.46
N GLN A 84 1.50 11.39 -0.63
CA GLN A 84 0.51 11.62 0.43
C GLN A 84 0.73 10.66 1.61
N SER A 85 1.01 9.38 1.33
CA SER A 85 1.34 8.39 2.36
C SER A 85 2.69 8.70 3.04
N ALA A 86 3.67 9.22 2.28
CA ALA A 86 4.99 9.58 2.82
C ALA A 86 4.97 10.82 3.72
N ILE A 87 4.00 11.70 3.55
CA ILE A 87 3.78 12.88 4.41
C ILE A 87 3.02 12.49 5.70
N ALA A 88 2.14 11.49 5.64
CA ALA A 88 1.40 11.00 6.79
C ALA A 88 2.34 10.31 7.80
N THR A 89 1.90 10.24 9.05
CA THR A 89 2.68 9.69 10.16
C THR A 89 1.89 8.69 11.01
N HIS A 90 0.54 8.69 10.88
CA HIS A 90 -0.35 7.87 11.70
C HIS A 90 -1.52 7.34 10.89
N PHE A 91 -2.00 6.17 11.29
CA PHE A 91 -3.34 5.68 10.98
C PHE A 91 -4.23 5.83 12.22
N ILE A 92 -5.47 6.27 12.05
CA ILE A 92 -6.44 6.39 13.15
C ILE A 92 -7.70 5.60 12.76
N HIS A 93 -7.96 4.53 13.50
CA HIS A 93 -9.10 3.66 13.26
C HIS A 93 -10.43 4.38 13.55
N ASP A 94 -11.43 4.22 12.68
CA ASP A 94 -12.71 4.92 12.83
C ASP A 94 -13.47 4.55 14.11
N SER A 95 -13.45 3.29 14.50
CA SER A 95 -14.12 2.80 15.72
C SER A 95 -13.30 2.95 16.99
N ARG A 96 -12.02 3.34 16.88
CA ARG A 96 -11.10 3.55 18.01
C ARG A 96 -10.30 4.84 17.80
N PRO A 97 -10.97 6.00 17.74
CA PRO A 97 -10.32 7.27 17.39
C PRO A 97 -9.27 7.73 18.40
N GLU A 98 -9.31 7.20 19.63
CA GLU A 98 -8.30 7.40 20.67
C GLU A 98 -7.01 6.56 20.44
N SER A 99 -7.08 5.59 19.52
CA SER A 99 -5.97 4.68 19.22
C SER A 99 -5.31 5.07 17.92
N ALA A 100 -4.50 6.13 17.95
CA ALA A 100 -3.64 6.49 16.83
C ALA A 100 -2.46 5.52 16.74
N LEU A 101 -2.32 4.86 15.60
CA LEU A 101 -1.21 3.96 15.33
C LEU A 101 -0.12 4.70 14.55
N PRO A 102 1.05 4.98 15.16
CA PRO A 102 2.14 5.65 14.48
C PRO A 102 2.78 4.72 13.44
N TYR A 103 3.43 5.30 12.46
CA TYR A 103 4.31 4.56 11.58
C TYR A 103 5.50 3.97 12.34
N GLY A 104 5.98 2.81 11.89
CA GLY A 104 7.26 2.25 12.32
C GLY A 104 8.44 3.10 11.86
N LYS A 105 9.64 2.73 12.28
CA LYS A 105 10.87 3.43 11.85
C LYS A 105 11.22 3.16 10.38
N CYS A 106 10.85 1.99 9.88
CA CYS A 106 11.08 1.54 8.52
C CYS A 106 9.76 1.01 7.95
N VAL A 107 9.06 1.84 7.19
CA VAL A 107 7.78 1.48 6.55
C VAL A 107 8.03 1.13 5.09
N LEU A 108 7.54 -0.03 4.66
CA LEU A 108 7.47 -0.40 3.25
C LEU A 108 6.17 0.15 2.65
N PHE A 109 6.28 0.84 1.53
CA PHE A 109 5.13 1.18 0.69
C PHE A 109 5.09 0.27 -0.53
N VAL A 110 3.98 -0.43 -0.71
CA VAL A 110 3.73 -1.34 -1.83
C VAL A 110 2.64 -0.77 -2.72
N GLN A 111 2.89 -0.75 -4.01
CA GLN A 111 1.89 -0.39 -5.00
C GLN A 111 1.66 -1.55 -5.96
N VAL A 112 0.42 -2.04 -6.02
CA VAL A 112 -0.01 -3.13 -6.87
C VAL A 112 -0.88 -2.58 -7.99
N LEU A 113 -0.51 -2.86 -9.24
CA LEU A 113 -1.19 -2.39 -10.43
C LEU A 113 -1.77 -3.57 -11.21
N ASP A 114 -2.99 -3.43 -11.71
CA ASP A 114 -3.58 -4.42 -12.61
C ASP A 114 -2.84 -4.43 -13.96
N GLY A 115 -1.90 -5.34 -14.10
CA GLY A 115 -1.08 -5.50 -15.29
C GLY A 115 -1.89 -5.88 -16.52
N SER A 116 -3.01 -6.61 -16.35
CA SER A 116 -3.89 -6.98 -17.45
C SER A 116 -4.50 -5.77 -18.17
N LYS A 117 -4.69 -4.68 -17.44
CA LYS A 117 -5.19 -3.40 -17.98
C LYS A 117 -4.08 -2.45 -18.40
N CYS A 118 -2.93 -2.53 -17.73
CA CYS A 118 -1.82 -1.60 -17.93
C CYS A 118 -0.84 -2.04 -19.02
N LEU A 119 -0.54 -3.35 -19.11
CA LEU A 119 0.53 -3.89 -19.93
C LEU A 119 0.02 -4.43 -21.27
N LYS A 120 -0.69 -3.60 -22.02
CA LYS A 120 -1.14 -3.96 -23.38
C LYS A 120 0.04 -3.93 -24.37
N PRO A 121 0.05 -4.79 -25.41
CA PRO A 121 1.05 -4.76 -26.46
C PRO A 121 1.25 -3.35 -27.05
N GLY A 122 2.51 -2.94 -27.22
CA GLY A 122 2.87 -1.64 -27.78
C GLY A 122 2.84 -0.47 -26.78
N THR A 123 2.49 -0.69 -25.49
CA THR A 123 2.58 0.35 -24.47
C THR A 123 3.98 0.42 -23.85
N GLN A 124 4.35 1.60 -23.32
CA GLN A 124 5.59 1.81 -22.59
C GLN A 124 5.37 1.82 -21.05
N LYS A 125 4.21 1.37 -20.60
CA LYS A 125 3.79 1.48 -19.18
C LYS A 125 4.67 0.65 -18.25
N ASP A 126 5.11 -0.54 -18.67
CA ASP A 126 6.05 -1.36 -17.90
C ASP A 126 7.38 -0.60 -17.68
N LYS A 127 7.98 -0.07 -18.75
CA LYS A 127 9.22 0.71 -18.64
C LYS A 127 9.03 1.96 -17.78
N GLN A 128 7.90 2.64 -17.93
CA GLN A 128 7.58 3.83 -17.15
C GLN A 128 7.38 3.47 -15.67
N GLY A 129 6.72 2.36 -15.36
CA GLY A 129 6.54 1.88 -14.00
C GLY A 129 7.87 1.55 -13.32
N ARG A 130 8.75 0.79 -14.00
CA ARG A 130 10.10 0.49 -13.50
C ARG A 130 10.93 1.75 -13.26
N LEU A 131 10.83 2.73 -14.14
CA LEU A 131 11.52 4.00 -13.97
C LEU A 131 10.98 4.77 -12.76
N ILE A 132 9.66 4.80 -12.57
CA ILE A 132 9.04 5.43 -11.39
C ILE A 132 9.52 4.74 -10.12
N GLU A 133 9.47 3.41 -10.07
CA GLU A 133 9.95 2.64 -8.91
C GLU A 133 11.41 2.96 -8.60
N GLU A 134 12.29 2.88 -9.60
CA GLU A 134 13.72 3.20 -9.46
C GLU A 134 13.92 4.61 -8.90
N LYS A 135 13.23 5.60 -9.47
CA LYS A 135 13.39 7.01 -9.06
C LYS A 135 12.83 7.26 -7.66
N ILE A 136 11.67 6.71 -7.30
CA ILE A 136 11.15 6.82 -5.94
C ILE A 136 12.14 6.20 -4.95
N ARG A 137 12.63 4.99 -5.22
CA ARG A 137 13.59 4.32 -4.33
C ARG A 137 14.89 5.10 -4.20
N SER A 138 15.33 5.79 -5.25
CA SER A 138 16.59 6.58 -5.22
C SER A 138 16.51 7.85 -4.36
N ILE A 139 15.30 8.34 -4.06
CA ILE A 139 15.10 9.51 -3.20
C ILE A 139 14.66 9.16 -1.78
N LEU A 140 14.47 7.86 -1.48
CA LEU A 140 14.12 7.39 -0.14
C LEU A 140 15.36 7.27 0.77
N PRO A 141 15.19 7.50 2.08
CA PRO A 141 13.99 8.03 2.74
C PRO A 141 13.84 9.54 2.49
N LEU A 142 12.61 10.00 2.26
CA LEU A 142 12.34 11.43 2.23
C LEU A 142 12.51 12.03 3.63
N LYS A 143 13.07 13.24 3.71
CA LYS A 143 13.27 13.92 4.99
C LYS A 143 11.93 14.08 5.74
N GLY A 144 11.86 13.52 6.93
CA GLY A 144 10.66 13.57 7.76
C GLY A 144 9.65 12.42 7.52
N SER A 145 9.90 11.55 6.53
CA SER A 145 9.09 10.36 6.28
C SER A 145 9.66 9.13 6.99
N SER A 146 8.78 8.24 7.44
CA SER A 146 9.13 6.90 7.91
C SER A 146 9.11 5.83 6.79
N ILE A 147 8.66 6.18 5.58
CA ILE A 147 8.73 5.26 4.44
C ILE A 147 10.17 5.19 3.96
N THR A 148 10.76 4.00 4.06
CA THR A 148 12.16 3.75 3.73
C THR A 148 12.36 2.86 2.52
N ASP A 149 11.35 2.11 2.10
CA ASP A 149 11.37 1.34 0.86
C ASP A 149 10.04 1.47 0.10
N TYR A 150 10.10 1.30 -1.20
CA TYR A 150 9.00 1.35 -2.14
C TYR A 150 9.10 0.18 -3.11
N ARG A 151 7.98 -0.50 -3.34
CA ARG A 151 7.89 -1.59 -4.32
C ARG A 151 6.66 -1.41 -5.20
N MET A 152 6.83 -1.69 -6.49
CA MET A 152 5.74 -1.67 -7.46
C MET A 152 5.62 -3.04 -8.13
N PHE A 153 4.40 -3.57 -8.18
CA PHE A 153 4.09 -4.84 -8.81
C PHE A 153 3.02 -4.66 -9.87
N PHE A 154 3.23 -5.30 -11.02
CA PHE A 154 2.20 -5.47 -12.04
C PHE A 154 1.69 -6.92 -11.93
N VAL A 155 0.48 -7.09 -11.41
CA VAL A 155 -0.18 -8.38 -11.27
C VAL A 155 -1.18 -8.55 -12.42
N GLN A 156 -1.13 -9.67 -13.15
CA GLN A 156 -1.94 -9.91 -14.36
C GLN A 156 -3.37 -10.37 -14.03
N GLY A 157 -3.99 -9.76 -13.02
CA GLY A 157 -5.31 -10.13 -12.51
C GLY A 157 -5.24 -11.18 -11.39
N VAL A 158 -6.40 -11.69 -10.99
CA VAL A 158 -6.52 -12.58 -9.82
C VAL A 158 -5.90 -13.97 -10.01
N ASP A 159 -5.74 -14.42 -11.26
CA ASP A 159 -5.17 -15.72 -11.59
C ASP A 159 -3.63 -15.70 -11.68
N ASP A 160 -3.00 -14.53 -11.54
CA ASP A 160 -1.54 -14.40 -11.53
C ASP A 160 -0.98 -14.74 -10.14
N LEU A 161 -0.95 -16.02 -9.83
CA LEU A 161 -0.44 -16.51 -8.55
C LEU A 161 1.01 -16.10 -8.29
N ALA A 162 1.87 -16.10 -9.32
CA ALA A 162 3.28 -15.71 -9.20
C ALA A 162 3.42 -14.21 -8.86
N GLY A 163 2.59 -13.35 -9.47
CA GLY A 163 2.52 -11.94 -9.15
C GLY A 163 2.07 -11.69 -7.71
N LEU A 164 1.00 -12.37 -7.28
CA LEU A 164 0.49 -12.29 -5.90
C LEU A 164 1.53 -12.79 -4.88
N GLU A 165 2.16 -13.94 -5.15
CA GLU A 165 3.23 -14.48 -4.30
C GLU A 165 4.41 -13.51 -4.17
N SER A 166 4.76 -12.80 -5.24
CA SER A 166 5.84 -11.79 -5.23
C SER A 166 5.51 -10.63 -4.31
N VAL A 167 4.25 -10.17 -4.30
CA VAL A 167 3.76 -9.15 -3.35
C VAL A 167 3.88 -9.67 -1.92
N GLY A 168 3.37 -10.87 -1.66
CA GLY A 168 3.42 -11.51 -0.35
C GLY A 168 4.86 -11.71 0.17
N ALA A 169 5.78 -12.12 -0.71
CA ALA A 169 7.19 -12.32 -0.37
C ALA A 169 7.87 -11.00 0.01
N ALA A 170 7.64 -9.91 -0.73
CA ALA A 170 8.20 -8.60 -0.42
C ALA A 170 7.73 -8.08 0.94
N VAL A 171 6.44 -8.25 1.24
CA VAL A 171 5.87 -7.89 2.55
C VAL A 171 6.46 -8.74 3.67
N SER A 172 6.55 -10.06 3.48
CA SER A 172 7.13 -10.95 4.48
C SER A 172 8.58 -10.62 4.79
N TYR A 173 9.36 -10.25 3.76
CA TYR A 173 10.76 -9.82 3.92
C TYR A 173 10.87 -8.53 4.75
N ALA A 174 10.00 -7.57 4.53
CA ALA A 174 10.03 -6.29 5.26
C ALA A 174 9.62 -6.43 6.74
N LEU A 175 8.97 -7.54 7.12
CA LEU A 175 8.52 -7.83 8.49
C LEU A 175 9.46 -8.80 9.23
N ALA A 176 10.51 -9.29 8.59
CA ALA A 176 11.50 -10.20 9.17
C ALA A 176 12.53 -9.43 9.99
#